data_93ac4ae8d0c831a015ff534c2530e1aa
#
_entry.id   93ac4ae8d0c831a015ff534c2530e1aa
#
_cell.length_a   1.000
_cell.length_b   1.000
_cell.length_c   1.000
_cell.angle_alpha   90.00
_cell.angle_beta   90.00
_cell.angle_gamma   90.00
#
_symmetry.space_group_name_H-M   'P 1'
#
loop_
_entity.id
_entity.type
_entity.pdbx_description
1 polymer ?
#
loop_
_entity_poly.entity_id
_entity_poly.type
_entity_poly.pdbx_seq_one_letter_code
_entity_poly.pdbx_strand_id
1 'polypeptide(L)'
;MADQTSKRGSESERTGPLGAQPLLLLNEAGVGSFTWSAVCGPLSEQFQVIQQGQRSHVDGPIELGELGREVVTTLNDNGIERAHIAGCGLGGLIALWLAVHHPNRVARIAVIGAGLKSQGSKSWGDLAANVGNDGKQGDIVEELLGAFITPALRDRDRDLMTALSGAIRSSVSSGLKEQLYCLAQADLSDDLGRIAAPILFVCGEDDPLVSTEAMQRLSSAIPQSRFERVAQASHLAALEQPAQVAKLLLNHLGSAANLEIGFRSRRVALGDPHVDKTIAAITPFTRSFQDFLTRYCWGEVWTRSGLSRRDRSLATISALVALGVEHEIPVHVRAGLRHGLKIEEFPALYEQLALYAGLPKAFGALNATQRTLIEDGHLKANVGNQGANP
;
A
#
# COMPACT_ATOMS: atom_id res chain seq x y z
N MET A 1 30.85 -28.35 23.97
CA MET A 1 29.43 -28.17 24.21
C MET A 1 29.09 -26.77 23.78
N ALA A 2 28.63 -26.61 22.55
CA ALA A 2 28.30 -25.31 21.97
C ALA A 2 26.82 -25.00 22.25
N ASP A 3 26.64 -23.83 22.77
CA ASP A 3 25.38 -23.24 23.17
C ASP A 3 24.44 -23.06 21.95
N GLN A 4 23.41 -23.90 21.87
CA GLN A 4 22.30 -23.77 20.92
C GLN A 4 21.21 -22.89 21.58
N THR A 5 21.50 -21.60 21.79
CA THR A 5 20.45 -20.63 22.08
C THR A 5 19.64 -20.36 20.81
N SER A 6 18.48 -20.95 20.79
CA SER A 6 17.47 -20.95 19.75
C SER A 6 17.20 -19.54 19.16
N LYS A 7 17.55 -19.34 17.90
CA LYS A 7 16.94 -18.34 17.03
C LYS A 7 15.49 -18.77 16.73
N ARG A 8 14.56 -18.45 17.63
CA ARG A 8 13.12 -18.48 17.33
C ARG A 8 12.70 -17.07 16.89
N GLY A 9 13.11 -16.68 15.67
CA GLY A 9 12.45 -15.64 14.94
C GLY A 9 11.09 -16.18 14.50
N SER A 10 10.01 -15.43 14.69
CA SER A 10 8.71 -15.75 14.12
C SER A 10 8.89 -15.86 12.60
N GLU A 11 8.66 -17.05 12.01
CA GLU A 11 8.68 -17.24 10.57
C GLU A 11 7.60 -16.32 9.98
N SER A 12 8.04 -15.28 9.26
CA SER A 12 7.15 -14.42 8.51
C SER A 12 6.96 -15.03 7.12
N GLU A 13 5.74 -15.37 6.80
CA GLU A 13 5.38 -15.85 5.46
C GLU A 13 5.34 -14.67 4.49
N ARG A 14 6.02 -14.81 3.34
CA ARG A 14 6.03 -13.79 2.29
C ARG A 14 5.32 -14.28 1.05
N THR A 15 4.40 -13.46 0.54
CA THR A 15 3.69 -13.71 -0.72
C THR A 15 3.66 -12.46 -1.59
N GLY A 16 3.51 -12.65 -2.91
CA GLY A 16 3.42 -11.55 -3.87
C GLY A 16 4.70 -11.27 -4.66
N PRO A 17 4.67 -10.30 -5.61
CA PRO A 17 5.76 -10.06 -6.54
C PRO A 17 7.02 -9.54 -5.86
N LEU A 18 8.18 -10.07 -6.26
CA LEU A 18 9.48 -9.55 -5.82
C LEU A 18 9.64 -8.09 -6.26
N GLY A 19 10.04 -7.23 -5.31
CA GLY A 19 10.23 -5.81 -5.57
C GLY A 19 8.95 -4.97 -5.52
N ALA A 20 7.78 -5.59 -5.28
CA ALA A 20 6.57 -4.84 -4.96
C ALA A 20 6.71 -4.14 -3.60
N GLN A 21 5.86 -3.13 -3.36
CA GLN A 21 5.85 -2.42 -2.08
C GLN A 21 5.53 -3.40 -0.93
N PRO A 22 6.31 -3.37 0.16
CA PRO A 22 6.05 -4.24 1.31
C PRO A 22 4.78 -3.80 2.06
N LEU A 23 3.92 -4.78 2.32
CA LEU A 23 2.71 -4.66 3.13
C LEU A 23 2.79 -5.65 4.29
N LEU A 24 2.87 -5.13 5.50
CA LEU A 24 2.83 -5.94 6.72
C LEU A 24 1.40 -6.08 7.20
N LEU A 25 0.95 -7.31 7.44
CA LEU A 25 -0.35 -7.66 7.99
C LEU A 25 -0.19 -8.05 9.46
N LEU A 26 -0.82 -7.28 10.36
CA LEU A 26 -0.81 -7.47 11.80
C LEU A 26 -2.16 -8.04 12.26
N ASN A 27 -2.11 -9.14 12.97
CA ASN A 27 -3.26 -9.98 13.28
C ASN A 27 -4.11 -9.46 14.44
N GLU A 28 -5.38 -9.90 14.46
CA GLU A 28 -6.24 -9.81 15.63
C GLU A 28 -5.77 -10.76 16.74
N ALA A 29 -5.98 -10.36 17.98
CA ALA A 29 -5.75 -11.19 19.17
C ALA A 29 -6.52 -12.50 19.07
N GLY A 30 -5.84 -13.61 19.28
CA GLY A 30 -6.48 -14.92 19.29
C GLY A 30 -6.80 -15.53 17.91
N VAL A 31 -6.64 -14.79 16.81
CA VAL A 31 -7.00 -15.28 15.47
C VAL A 31 -5.78 -15.62 14.61
N GLY A 32 -4.67 -14.96 14.87
CA GLY A 32 -3.45 -15.17 14.09
C GLY A 32 -3.58 -14.78 12.63
N SER A 33 -2.77 -15.43 11.79
CA SER A 33 -2.76 -15.18 10.33
C SER A 33 -4.11 -15.44 9.66
N PHE A 34 -4.98 -16.19 10.30
CA PHE A 34 -6.35 -16.44 9.80
C PHE A 34 -7.15 -15.14 9.63
N THR A 35 -6.86 -14.10 10.41
CA THR A 35 -7.41 -12.74 10.26
C THR A 35 -7.45 -12.26 8.80
N TRP A 36 -6.43 -12.61 8.02
CA TRP A 36 -6.22 -12.11 6.66
C TRP A 36 -6.47 -13.13 5.55
N SER A 37 -6.88 -14.36 5.91
CA SER A 37 -6.99 -15.47 4.96
C SER A 37 -7.83 -15.16 3.72
N ALA A 38 -8.91 -14.39 3.87
CA ALA A 38 -9.82 -14.06 2.79
C ALA A 38 -9.36 -12.88 1.91
N VAL A 39 -8.44 -12.03 2.39
CA VAL A 39 -7.98 -10.81 1.66
C VAL A 39 -6.51 -10.87 1.25
N CYS A 40 -5.72 -11.78 1.80
CA CYS A 40 -4.28 -11.91 1.50
C CYS A 40 -4.03 -12.13 -0.01
N GLY A 41 -4.82 -12.99 -0.67
CA GLY A 41 -4.70 -13.26 -2.11
C GLY A 41 -4.78 -11.98 -2.96
N PRO A 42 -5.90 -11.26 -2.95
CA PRO A 42 -6.02 -9.98 -3.67
C PRO A 42 -4.95 -8.94 -3.33
N LEU A 43 -4.49 -8.87 -2.07
CA LEU A 43 -3.42 -7.95 -1.67
C LEU A 43 -2.06 -8.38 -2.23
N SER A 44 -1.78 -9.68 -2.26
CA SER A 44 -0.52 -10.22 -2.78
C SER A 44 -0.35 -10.10 -4.30
N GLU A 45 -1.40 -9.76 -5.03
CA GLU A 45 -1.29 -9.42 -6.46
C GLU A 45 -0.55 -8.09 -6.69
N GLN A 46 -0.61 -7.15 -5.71
CA GLN A 46 -0.04 -5.81 -5.85
C GLN A 46 1.10 -5.51 -4.85
N PHE A 47 1.13 -6.20 -3.72
CA PHE A 47 2.10 -5.97 -2.64
C PHE A 47 2.96 -7.20 -2.39
N GLN A 48 4.18 -6.98 -1.90
CA GLN A 48 4.91 -8.01 -1.18
C GLN A 48 4.32 -8.10 0.23
N VAL A 49 3.37 -9.02 0.41
CA VAL A 49 2.67 -9.21 1.68
C VAL A 49 3.55 -10.01 2.64
N ILE A 50 3.64 -9.52 3.86
CA ILE A 50 4.33 -10.18 4.97
C ILE A 50 3.33 -10.34 6.10
N GLN A 51 3.02 -11.58 6.45
CA GLN A 51 2.21 -11.87 7.63
C GLN A 51 3.13 -12.09 8.81
N GLN A 52 2.92 -11.32 9.87
CA GLN A 52 3.68 -11.52 11.11
C GLN A 52 3.06 -12.66 11.88
N GLY A 53 3.88 -13.67 12.21
CA GLY A 53 3.49 -14.73 13.14
C GLY A 53 3.17 -14.16 14.52
N GLN A 54 2.19 -14.75 15.19
CA GLN A 54 1.95 -14.41 16.59
C GLN A 54 3.04 -15.01 17.48
N ARG A 55 3.40 -14.26 18.53
CA ARG A 55 4.25 -14.77 19.60
C ARG A 55 3.53 -15.94 20.30
N SER A 56 4.12 -17.13 20.25
CA SER A 56 3.71 -18.27 21.05
C SER A 56 4.51 -18.26 22.36
N HIS A 57 3.82 -18.34 23.48
CA HIS A 57 4.33 -18.32 24.85
C HIS A 57 5.02 -17.03 25.29
N VAL A 58 4.31 -16.28 26.10
CA VAL A 58 4.86 -15.18 26.90
C VAL A 58 4.51 -15.46 28.36
N ASP A 59 5.54 -15.58 29.19
CA ASP A 59 5.35 -15.62 30.65
C ASP A 59 5.23 -14.17 31.12
N GLY A 60 4.00 -13.73 31.41
CA GLY A 60 3.72 -12.42 31.99
C GLY A 60 3.02 -11.42 31.08
N PRO A 61 2.72 -10.22 31.58
CA PRO A 61 1.99 -9.20 30.84
C PRO A 61 2.79 -8.69 29.62
N ILE A 62 2.11 -8.52 28.51
CA ILE A 62 2.69 -7.97 27.26
C ILE A 62 2.32 -6.49 27.16
N GLU A 63 3.30 -5.65 26.93
CA GLU A 63 3.09 -4.24 26.62
C GLU A 63 2.96 -4.00 25.10
N LEU A 64 2.10 -3.06 24.71
CA LEU A 64 1.93 -2.67 23.29
C LEU A 64 3.26 -2.25 22.64
N GLY A 65 4.13 -1.57 23.40
CA GLY A 65 5.45 -1.16 22.94
C GLY A 65 6.40 -2.33 22.65
N GLU A 66 6.27 -3.45 23.36
CA GLU A 66 7.07 -4.65 23.07
C GLU A 66 6.66 -5.26 21.73
N LEU A 67 5.35 -5.41 21.51
CA LEU A 67 4.81 -5.89 20.24
C LEU A 67 5.21 -4.98 19.07
N GLY A 68 5.19 -3.67 19.28
CA GLY A 68 5.66 -2.71 18.29
C GLY A 68 7.15 -2.86 17.95
N ARG A 69 8.02 -3.07 18.94
CA ARG A 69 9.46 -3.32 18.73
C ARG A 69 9.73 -4.62 17.98
N GLU A 70 8.92 -5.65 18.20
CA GLU A 70 9.01 -6.91 17.45
C GLU A 70 8.71 -6.70 15.97
N VAL A 71 7.71 -5.88 15.66
CA VAL A 71 7.43 -5.49 14.26
C VAL A 71 8.62 -4.78 13.62
N VAL A 72 9.27 -3.87 14.36
CA VAL A 72 10.50 -3.20 13.87
C VAL A 72 11.60 -4.22 13.61
N THR A 73 11.77 -5.21 14.48
CA THR A 73 12.73 -6.31 14.28
C THR A 73 12.39 -7.12 13.05
N THR A 74 11.12 -7.49 12.86
CA THR A 74 10.65 -8.18 11.64
C THR A 74 10.96 -7.39 10.38
N LEU A 75 10.75 -6.08 10.37
CA LEU A 75 11.11 -5.22 9.24
C LEU A 75 12.61 -5.23 8.97
N ASN A 76 13.44 -5.18 10.02
CA ASN A 76 14.90 -5.19 9.89
C ASN A 76 15.42 -6.53 9.36
N ASP A 77 14.95 -7.63 9.91
CA ASP A 77 15.34 -9.00 9.50
C ASP A 77 14.98 -9.28 8.04
N ASN A 78 13.93 -8.58 7.56
CA ASN A 78 13.49 -8.67 6.18
C ASN A 78 14.11 -7.62 5.25
N GLY A 79 15.03 -6.78 5.74
CA GLY A 79 15.67 -5.71 4.95
C GLY A 79 14.70 -4.62 4.49
N ILE A 80 13.57 -4.43 5.19
CA ILE A 80 12.53 -3.48 4.83
C ILE A 80 12.74 -2.19 5.60
N GLU A 81 13.09 -1.14 4.90
CA GLU A 81 13.26 0.19 5.50
C GLU A 81 11.91 0.82 5.86
N ARG A 82 10.91 0.71 4.99
CA ARG A 82 9.59 1.32 5.14
C ARG A 82 8.51 0.44 4.51
N ALA A 83 7.37 0.25 5.21
CA ALA A 83 6.27 -0.60 4.77
C ALA A 83 4.91 0.09 4.90
N HIS A 84 3.94 -0.37 4.11
CA HIS A 84 2.53 -0.22 4.45
C HIS A 84 2.17 -1.19 5.57
N ILE A 85 1.24 -0.83 6.45
CA ILE A 85 0.82 -1.66 7.56
C ILE A 85 -0.71 -1.74 7.57
N ALA A 86 -1.25 -2.94 7.57
CA ALA A 86 -2.66 -3.17 7.85
C ALA A 86 -2.79 -4.01 9.12
N GLY A 87 -3.57 -3.54 10.08
CA GLY A 87 -3.76 -4.19 11.36
C GLY A 87 -5.23 -4.33 11.72
N CYS A 88 -5.60 -5.50 12.29
CA CYS A 88 -6.93 -5.76 12.83
C CYS A 88 -6.83 -5.82 14.34
N GLY A 89 -7.76 -5.20 15.06
CA GLY A 89 -7.83 -5.16 16.52
C GLY A 89 -6.50 -4.83 17.20
N LEU A 90 -5.88 -5.80 17.86
CA LEU A 90 -4.55 -5.63 18.46
C LEU A 90 -3.49 -5.21 17.44
N GLY A 91 -3.50 -5.83 16.24
CA GLY A 91 -2.62 -5.43 15.14
C GLY A 91 -2.84 -3.99 14.69
N GLY A 92 -4.07 -3.49 14.77
CA GLY A 92 -4.41 -2.09 14.50
C GLY A 92 -3.78 -1.14 15.51
N LEU A 93 -3.81 -1.47 16.81
CA LEU A 93 -3.14 -0.68 17.85
C LEU A 93 -1.62 -0.70 17.70
N ILE A 94 -1.04 -1.84 17.35
CA ILE A 94 0.40 -1.96 17.06
C ILE A 94 0.77 -1.04 15.86
N ALA A 95 -0.06 -1.01 14.80
CA ALA A 95 0.16 -0.14 13.66
C ALA A 95 0.13 1.35 14.04
N LEU A 96 -0.80 1.77 14.90
CA LEU A 96 -0.86 3.14 15.43
C LEU A 96 0.37 3.46 16.29
N TRP A 97 0.77 2.53 17.17
CA TRP A 97 1.99 2.69 17.98
C TRP A 97 3.23 2.89 17.12
N LEU A 98 3.38 2.11 16.05
CA LEU A 98 4.48 2.27 15.10
C LEU A 98 4.47 3.63 14.41
N ALA A 99 3.30 4.14 14.04
CA ALA A 99 3.16 5.46 13.44
C ALA A 99 3.62 6.60 14.37
N VAL A 100 3.42 6.44 15.67
CA VAL A 100 3.84 7.39 16.69
C VAL A 100 5.35 7.30 16.96
N HIS A 101 5.87 6.08 17.18
CA HIS A 101 7.23 5.87 17.71
C HIS A 101 8.26 5.62 16.59
N HIS A 102 7.83 5.14 15.42
CA HIS A 102 8.68 4.83 14.29
C HIS A 102 8.11 5.36 12.96
N PRO A 103 7.78 6.68 12.87
CA PRO A 103 7.07 7.26 11.71
C PRO A 103 7.81 7.04 10.38
N ASN A 104 9.13 6.99 10.39
CA ASN A 104 9.95 6.76 9.20
C ASN A 104 9.84 5.33 8.64
N ARG A 105 9.37 4.38 9.47
CA ARG A 105 9.19 2.97 9.07
C ARG A 105 7.81 2.71 8.46
N VAL A 106 6.89 3.67 8.56
CA VAL A 106 5.47 3.51 8.20
C VAL A 106 5.15 4.40 6.99
N ALA A 107 4.68 3.79 5.90
CA ALA A 107 4.27 4.51 4.70
C ALA A 107 2.81 4.96 4.76
N ARG A 108 1.90 4.01 4.97
CA ARG A 108 0.45 4.19 5.16
C ARG A 108 -0.08 3.11 6.09
N ILE A 109 -1.21 3.38 6.72
CA ILE A 109 -1.82 2.47 7.68
C ILE A 109 -3.27 2.22 7.31
N ALA A 110 -3.71 0.96 7.46
CA ALA A 110 -5.11 0.61 7.56
C ALA A 110 -5.38 -0.04 8.92
N VAL A 111 -6.37 0.44 9.64
CA VAL A 111 -6.77 -0.05 10.96
C VAL A 111 -8.19 -0.59 10.86
N ILE A 112 -8.38 -1.85 11.17
CA ILE A 112 -9.68 -2.52 11.11
C ILE A 112 -10.11 -2.92 12.52
N GLY A 113 -11.29 -2.51 12.96
CA GLY A 113 -11.88 -2.93 14.23
C GLY A 113 -10.99 -2.68 15.46
N ALA A 114 -10.21 -1.58 15.50
CA ALA A 114 -9.36 -1.28 16.65
C ALA A 114 -9.76 0.03 17.34
N GLY A 115 -10.07 -0.06 18.64
CA GLY A 115 -10.39 1.08 19.47
C GLY A 115 -9.36 1.27 20.58
N LEU A 116 -9.13 2.52 21.02
CA LEU A 116 -8.19 2.84 22.09
C LEU A 116 -8.65 2.37 23.48
N LYS A 117 -9.96 2.21 23.64
CA LYS A 117 -10.58 1.68 24.85
C LYS A 117 -11.81 0.88 24.43
N SER A 118 -12.00 -0.29 25.02
CA SER A 118 -13.25 -1.05 24.82
C SER A 118 -14.44 -0.19 25.25
N GLN A 119 -15.35 0.09 24.33
CA GLN A 119 -16.57 0.87 24.57
C GLN A 119 -17.84 0.00 24.46
N GLY A 120 -17.66 -1.33 24.34
CA GLY A 120 -18.76 -2.28 24.26
C GLY A 120 -19.28 -2.70 25.64
N SER A 121 -20.34 -3.50 25.65
CA SER A 121 -20.91 -4.11 26.84
C SER A 121 -19.96 -5.13 27.53
N LYS A 122 -18.88 -5.54 26.85
CA LYS A 122 -17.84 -6.44 27.33
C LYS A 122 -16.49 -5.76 27.21
N SER A 123 -15.72 -5.76 28.30
CA SER A 123 -14.38 -5.23 28.28
C SER A 123 -13.37 -6.31 27.87
N TRP A 124 -12.29 -5.94 27.21
CA TRP A 124 -11.17 -6.83 26.91
C TRP A 124 -10.59 -7.46 28.20
N GLY A 125 -10.63 -6.71 29.31
CA GLY A 125 -10.21 -7.20 30.63
C GLY A 125 -11.09 -8.33 31.16
N ASP A 126 -12.41 -8.25 30.97
CA ASP A 126 -13.34 -9.31 31.40
C ASP A 126 -13.14 -10.57 30.54
N LEU A 127 -12.93 -10.40 29.23
CA LEU A 127 -12.59 -11.51 28.34
C LEU A 127 -11.27 -12.17 28.76
N ALA A 128 -10.23 -11.39 29.05
CA ALA A 128 -8.94 -11.89 29.51
C ALA A 128 -9.03 -12.67 30.81
N ALA A 129 -9.86 -12.22 31.74
CA ALA A 129 -10.06 -12.87 33.04
C ALA A 129 -10.74 -14.27 32.91
N ASN A 130 -11.47 -14.49 31.83
CA ASN A 130 -12.14 -15.78 31.57
C ASN A 130 -11.22 -16.79 30.85
N VAL A 131 -10.11 -16.34 30.25
CA VAL A 131 -9.15 -17.24 29.58
C VAL A 131 -8.38 -18.06 30.59
N GLY A 132 -8.34 -19.39 30.42
CA GLY A 132 -7.57 -20.32 31.25
C GLY A 132 -8.27 -20.78 32.52
N ASN A 133 -9.54 -20.40 32.74
CA ASN A 133 -10.34 -21.00 33.84
C ASN A 133 -10.81 -22.38 33.40
N ASP A 134 -10.35 -23.42 34.09
CA ASP A 134 -10.75 -24.80 33.83
C ASP A 134 -12.28 -24.95 33.83
N GLY A 135 -12.84 -25.46 32.75
CA GLY A 135 -14.27 -25.59 32.50
C GLY A 135 -14.91 -24.48 31.67
N LYS A 136 -14.25 -23.34 31.42
CA LYS A 136 -14.78 -22.21 30.62
C LYS A 136 -14.11 -22.03 29.27
N GLN A 137 -13.20 -22.91 28.89
CA GLN A 137 -12.48 -22.80 27.61
C GLN A 137 -13.41 -22.84 26.37
N GLY A 138 -14.52 -23.62 26.45
CA GLY A 138 -15.56 -23.62 25.42
C GLY A 138 -16.33 -22.31 25.35
N ASP A 139 -16.58 -21.70 26.51
CA ASP A 139 -17.35 -20.46 26.62
C ASP A 139 -16.61 -19.27 26.03
N ILE A 140 -15.29 -19.15 26.23
CA ILE A 140 -14.51 -18.04 25.66
C ILE A 140 -14.43 -18.10 24.13
N VAL A 141 -14.34 -19.31 23.55
CA VAL A 141 -14.32 -19.47 22.10
C VAL A 141 -15.66 -19.03 21.50
N GLU A 142 -16.77 -19.47 22.06
CA GLU A 142 -18.12 -19.08 21.61
C GLU A 142 -18.38 -17.59 21.85
N GLU A 143 -17.87 -17.04 22.94
CA GLU A 143 -17.98 -15.62 23.25
C GLU A 143 -17.23 -14.75 22.22
N LEU A 144 -16.00 -15.12 21.87
CA LEU A 144 -15.21 -14.44 20.84
C LEU A 144 -15.82 -14.61 19.45
N LEU A 145 -16.28 -15.81 19.09
CA LEU A 145 -16.99 -16.03 17.83
C LEU A 145 -18.25 -15.17 17.72
N GLY A 146 -19.00 -15.04 18.84
CA GLY A 146 -20.19 -14.19 18.90
C GLY A 146 -19.90 -12.71 18.74
N ALA A 147 -18.71 -12.26 19.15
CA ALA A 147 -18.27 -10.89 19.02
C ALA A 147 -17.60 -10.61 17.64
N PHE A 148 -16.89 -11.60 17.11
CA PHE A 148 -16.08 -11.43 15.91
C PHE A 148 -16.87 -11.53 14.61
N ILE A 149 -17.93 -12.34 14.58
CA ILE A 149 -18.65 -12.73 13.36
C ILE A 149 -20.16 -12.53 13.57
N THR A 150 -20.83 -11.97 12.56
CA THR A 150 -22.29 -11.81 12.56
C THR A 150 -23.03 -13.15 12.63
N PRO A 151 -24.21 -13.21 13.27
CA PRO A 151 -25.03 -14.42 13.29
C PRO A 151 -25.33 -14.97 11.90
N ALA A 152 -25.57 -14.10 10.94
CA ALA A 152 -25.87 -14.47 9.56
C ALA A 152 -24.74 -15.26 8.89
N LEU A 153 -23.46 -14.89 9.14
CA LEU A 153 -22.34 -15.63 8.60
C LEU A 153 -22.08 -16.92 9.38
N ARG A 154 -22.25 -16.89 10.70
CA ARG A 154 -22.11 -18.07 11.56
C ARG A 154 -23.05 -19.22 11.12
N ASP A 155 -24.27 -18.88 10.74
CA ASP A 155 -25.27 -19.87 10.29
C ASP A 155 -24.98 -20.38 8.87
N ARG A 156 -24.40 -19.54 8.02
CA ARG A 156 -24.19 -19.82 6.60
C ARG A 156 -22.92 -20.62 6.31
N ASP A 157 -21.83 -20.35 7.04
CA ASP A 157 -20.50 -20.89 6.72
C ASP A 157 -19.90 -21.68 7.90
N ARG A 158 -20.25 -22.96 7.98
CA ARG A 158 -19.79 -23.87 9.04
C ARG A 158 -18.29 -24.20 8.93
N ASP A 159 -17.75 -24.21 7.73
CA ASP A 159 -16.33 -24.52 7.52
C ASP A 159 -15.46 -23.37 8.02
N LEU A 160 -15.83 -22.14 7.69
CA LEU A 160 -15.20 -20.94 8.24
C LEU A 160 -15.28 -20.92 9.78
N MET A 161 -16.44 -21.24 10.36
CA MET A 161 -16.62 -21.28 11.81
C MET A 161 -15.74 -22.35 12.47
N THR A 162 -15.63 -23.53 11.86
CA THR A 162 -14.75 -24.59 12.35
C THR A 162 -13.29 -24.15 12.33
N ALA A 163 -12.84 -23.56 11.24
CA ALA A 163 -11.46 -23.08 11.10
C ALA A 163 -11.15 -21.94 12.09
N LEU A 164 -12.05 -20.97 12.22
CA LEU A 164 -11.89 -19.84 13.15
C LEU A 164 -11.90 -20.29 14.62
N SER A 165 -12.84 -21.20 14.98
CA SER A 165 -12.84 -21.83 16.32
C SER A 165 -11.53 -22.53 16.60
N GLY A 166 -10.98 -23.25 15.64
CA GLY A 166 -9.67 -23.92 15.74
C GLY A 166 -8.54 -22.95 16.01
N ALA A 167 -8.50 -21.84 15.28
CA ALA A 167 -7.50 -20.78 15.47
C ALA A 167 -7.59 -20.17 16.88
N ILE A 168 -8.79 -19.80 17.34
CA ILE A 168 -9.01 -19.24 18.68
C ILE A 168 -8.62 -20.25 19.76
N ARG A 169 -9.04 -21.53 19.66
CA ARG A 169 -8.65 -22.59 20.62
C ARG A 169 -7.13 -22.75 20.73
N SER A 170 -6.44 -22.75 19.60
CA SER A 170 -4.97 -22.81 19.60
C SER A 170 -4.34 -21.64 20.31
N SER A 171 -4.92 -20.45 20.23
CA SER A 171 -4.39 -19.24 20.86
C SER A 171 -4.62 -19.20 22.38
N VAL A 172 -5.65 -19.88 22.90
CA VAL A 172 -5.93 -19.94 24.35
C VAL A 172 -4.72 -20.46 25.13
N SER A 173 -4.01 -21.45 24.59
CA SER A 173 -2.80 -22.02 25.19
C SER A 173 -1.50 -21.31 24.80
N SER A 174 -1.56 -20.28 23.95
CA SER A 174 -0.38 -19.64 23.35
C SER A 174 -0.35 -18.11 23.50
N GLY A 175 -0.99 -17.53 24.53
CA GLY A 175 -0.86 -16.11 24.85
C GLY A 175 -2.08 -15.25 24.58
N LEU A 176 -3.26 -15.81 24.34
CA LEU A 176 -4.52 -15.05 24.16
C LEU A 176 -4.81 -14.14 25.34
N LYS A 177 -4.64 -14.64 26.56
CA LYS A 177 -4.90 -13.90 27.79
C LYS A 177 -4.09 -12.61 27.87
N GLU A 178 -2.80 -12.71 27.60
CA GLU A 178 -1.84 -11.61 27.62
C GLU A 178 -2.16 -10.58 26.51
N GLN A 179 -2.55 -11.04 25.32
CA GLN A 179 -2.98 -10.18 24.22
C GLN A 179 -4.26 -9.40 24.54
N LEU A 180 -5.24 -10.05 25.19
CA LEU A 180 -6.47 -9.38 25.64
C LEU A 180 -6.21 -8.37 26.75
N TYR A 181 -5.28 -8.67 27.68
CA TYR A 181 -4.84 -7.69 28.67
C TYR A 181 -4.11 -6.51 28.04
N CYS A 182 -3.26 -6.76 27.03
CA CYS A 182 -2.62 -5.69 26.27
C CYS A 182 -3.66 -4.77 25.62
N LEU A 183 -4.69 -5.33 24.98
CA LEU A 183 -5.82 -4.57 24.42
C LEU A 183 -6.55 -3.75 25.48
N ALA A 184 -6.77 -4.33 26.69
CA ALA A 184 -7.46 -3.65 27.79
C ALA A 184 -6.70 -2.44 28.33
N GLN A 185 -5.37 -2.47 28.29
CA GLN A 185 -4.50 -1.45 28.87
C GLN A 185 -3.97 -0.44 27.84
N ALA A 186 -4.06 -0.75 26.53
CA ALA A 186 -3.53 0.09 25.49
C ALA A 186 -4.26 1.45 25.44
N ASP A 187 -3.50 2.53 25.58
CA ASP A 187 -3.98 3.89 25.41
C ASP A 187 -2.94 4.72 24.64
N LEU A 188 -3.34 5.21 23.47
CA LEU A 188 -2.54 6.08 22.63
C LEU A 188 -3.18 7.46 22.44
N SER A 189 -4.18 7.80 23.29
CA SER A 189 -5.01 9.00 23.11
C SER A 189 -4.20 10.28 23.02
N ASP A 190 -3.15 10.42 23.83
CA ASP A 190 -2.31 11.62 23.89
C ASP A 190 -1.33 11.74 22.72
N ASP A 191 -1.09 10.63 22.01
CA ASP A 191 -0.06 10.56 20.94
C ASP A 191 -0.63 10.68 19.53
N LEU A 192 -1.95 10.57 19.35
CA LEU A 192 -2.60 10.53 18.04
C LEU A 192 -2.27 11.73 17.15
N GLY A 193 -2.15 12.93 17.73
CA GLY A 193 -1.80 14.15 17.02
C GLY A 193 -0.38 14.14 16.38
N ARG A 194 0.47 13.20 16.81
CA ARG A 194 1.84 13.04 16.27
C ARG A 194 1.89 12.19 15.02
N ILE A 195 0.78 11.53 14.66
CA ILE A 195 0.74 10.63 13.50
C ILE A 195 0.68 11.45 12.21
N ALA A 196 1.73 11.34 11.40
CA ALA A 196 1.84 11.99 10.10
C ALA A 196 1.48 11.07 8.93
N ALA A 197 1.50 9.74 9.14
CA ALA A 197 1.16 8.78 8.08
C ALA A 197 -0.33 8.84 7.74
N PRO A 198 -0.73 8.74 6.46
CA PRO A 198 -2.13 8.62 6.08
C PRO A 198 -2.75 7.33 6.63
N ILE A 199 -3.94 7.43 7.25
CA ILE A 199 -4.64 6.29 7.87
C ILE A 199 -6.02 6.10 7.25
N LEU A 200 -6.34 4.83 6.99
CA LEU A 200 -7.70 4.35 6.74
C LEU A 200 -8.19 3.59 7.97
N PHE A 201 -9.24 4.07 8.59
CA PHE A 201 -9.99 3.33 9.61
C PHE A 201 -11.16 2.60 8.96
N VAL A 202 -11.32 1.32 9.29
CA VAL A 202 -12.41 0.46 8.81
C VAL A 202 -13.09 -0.19 10.00
N CYS A 203 -14.42 -0.14 10.05
CA CYS A 203 -15.20 -0.77 11.12
C CYS A 203 -16.40 -1.49 10.54
N GLY A 204 -16.67 -2.70 11.04
CA GLY A 204 -17.95 -3.37 10.79
C GLY A 204 -19.11 -2.59 11.43
N GLU A 205 -20.25 -2.52 10.76
CA GLU A 205 -21.41 -1.80 11.27
C GLU A 205 -22.00 -2.44 12.52
N ASP A 206 -21.87 -3.77 12.61
CA ASP A 206 -22.40 -4.59 13.70
C ASP A 206 -21.31 -5.00 14.73
N ASP A 207 -20.17 -4.30 14.76
CA ASP A 207 -19.06 -4.60 15.67
C ASP A 207 -19.45 -4.31 17.13
N PRO A 208 -19.58 -5.32 18.01
CA PRO A 208 -19.98 -5.12 19.41
C PRO A 208 -18.82 -4.71 20.32
N LEU A 209 -17.56 -4.81 19.84
CA LEU A 209 -16.36 -4.51 20.61
C LEU A 209 -15.87 -3.09 20.38
N VAL A 210 -15.99 -2.61 19.13
CA VAL A 210 -15.56 -1.28 18.72
C VAL A 210 -16.66 -0.60 17.92
N SER A 211 -17.33 0.38 18.51
CA SER A 211 -18.43 1.04 17.81
C SER A 211 -17.94 1.92 16.64
N THR A 212 -18.76 2.05 15.61
CA THR A 212 -18.49 2.92 14.46
C THR A 212 -18.26 4.37 14.87
N GLU A 213 -18.97 4.86 15.90
CA GLU A 213 -18.82 6.22 16.46
C GLU A 213 -17.46 6.38 17.15
N ALA A 214 -16.97 5.35 17.85
CA ALA A 214 -15.65 5.39 18.47
C ALA A 214 -14.54 5.46 17.41
N MET A 215 -14.62 4.64 16.37
CA MET A 215 -13.69 4.67 15.24
C MET A 215 -13.73 5.98 14.46
N GLN A 216 -14.92 6.55 14.27
CA GLN A 216 -15.07 7.84 13.61
C GLN A 216 -14.45 8.97 14.42
N ARG A 217 -14.64 8.97 15.76
CA ARG A 217 -13.98 9.94 16.65
C ARG A 217 -12.46 9.80 16.59
N LEU A 218 -11.95 8.57 16.59
CA LEU A 218 -10.52 8.29 16.48
C LEU A 218 -9.97 8.82 15.14
N SER A 219 -10.67 8.56 14.04
CA SER A 219 -10.32 9.12 12.73
C SER A 219 -10.32 10.66 12.75
N SER A 220 -11.33 11.28 13.35
CA SER A 220 -11.43 12.75 13.39
C SER A 220 -10.30 13.43 14.19
N ALA A 221 -9.63 12.70 15.07
CA ALA A 221 -8.51 13.22 15.87
C ALA A 221 -7.17 13.23 15.08
N ILE A 222 -7.10 12.59 13.91
CA ILE A 222 -5.87 12.45 13.13
C ILE A 222 -6.03 13.15 11.77
N PRO A 223 -5.20 14.17 11.44
CA PRO A 223 -5.42 15.03 10.27
C PRO A 223 -5.45 14.32 8.92
N GLN A 224 -4.63 13.28 8.74
CA GLN A 224 -4.53 12.53 7.47
C GLN A 224 -5.26 11.19 7.53
N SER A 225 -6.42 11.17 8.15
CA SER A 225 -7.20 9.95 8.26
C SER A 225 -8.54 10.04 7.51
N ARG A 226 -9.10 8.87 7.22
CA ARG A 226 -10.46 8.70 6.76
C ARG A 226 -11.07 7.47 7.41
N PHE A 227 -12.38 7.47 7.52
CA PHE A 227 -13.17 6.39 8.10
C PHE A 227 -14.12 5.79 7.08
N GLU A 228 -14.19 4.47 7.04
CA GLU A 228 -15.10 3.70 6.19
C GLU A 228 -15.84 2.67 7.04
N ARG A 229 -17.16 2.61 6.83
CA ARG A 229 -18.04 1.62 7.48
C ARG A 229 -18.29 0.45 6.52
N VAL A 230 -18.26 -0.75 7.06
CA VAL A 230 -18.55 -1.98 6.31
C VAL A 230 -19.88 -2.53 6.80
N ALA A 231 -20.90 -2.46 5.95
CA ALA A 231 -22.22 -2.98 6.27
C ALA A 231 -22.20 -4.51 6.35
N GLN A 232 -23.09 -5.08 7.17
CA GLN A 232 -23.24 -6.52 7.36
C GLN A 232 -21.93 -7.21 7.78
N ALA A 233 -21.18 -6.57 8.63
CA ALA A 233 -19.93 -7.07 9.19
C ALA A 233 -19.82 -6.71 10.67
N SER A 234 -19.30 -7.65 11.45
CA SER A 234 -18.93 -7.48 12.85
C SER A 234 -17.42 -7.11 12.94
N HIS A 235 -16.74 -7.58 13.98
CA HIS A 235 -15.36 -7.22 14.28
C HIS A 235 -14.35 -7.67 13.22
N LEU A 236 -14.47 -8.88 12.70
CA LEU A 236 -13.59 -9.40 11.64
C LEU A 236 -14.13 -9.10 10.24
N ALA A 237 -14.36 -7.82 9.96
CA ALA A 237 -14.90 -7.36 8.66
C ALA A 237 -14.10 -7.87 7.46
N ALA A 238 -12.80 -8.15 7.61
CA ALA A 238 -11.96 -8.70 6.54
C ALA A 238 -12.33 -10.15 6.18
N LEU A 239 -12.91 -10.91 7.09
CA LEU A 239 -13.44 -12.26 6.85
C LEU A 239 -14.88 -12.22 6.36
N GLU A 240 -15.69 -11.28 6.85
CA GLU A 240 -17.11 -11.20 6.55
C GLU A 240 -17.41 -10.56 5.19
N GLN A 241 -16.67 -9.49 4.85
CA GLN A 241 -16.84 -8.72 3.61
C GLN A 241 -15.50 -8.58 2.88
N PRO A 242 -14.84 -9.71 2.50
CA PRO A 242 -13.46 -9.69 1.99
C PRO A 242 -13.29 -8.86 0.73
N ALA A 243 -14.24 -8.91 -0.21
CA ALA A 243 -14.15 -8.14 -1.45
C ALA A 243 -14.19 -6.62 -1.20
N GLN A 244 -15.07 -6.17 -0.27
CA GLN A 244 -15.18 -4.75 0.10
C GLN A 244 -13.93 -4.29 0.84
N VAL A 245 -13.47 -5.06 1.84
CA VAL A 245 -12.28 -4.72 2.62
C VAL A 245 -11.03 -4.74 1.75
N ALA A 246 -10.82 -5.75 0.91
CA ALA A 246 -9.70 -5.78 -0.03
C ALA A 246 -9.69 -4.54 -0.95
N LYS A 247 -10.85 -4.15 -1.50
CA LYS A 247 -10.97 -2.92 -2.32
C LYS A 247 -10.62 -1.66 -1.54
N LEU A 248 -11.05 -1.52 -0.29
CA LEU A 248 -10.71 -0.38 0.56
C LEU A 248 -9.20 -0.32 0.84
N LEU A 249 -8.59 -1.46 1.18
CA LEU A 249 -7.15 -1.58 1.41
C LEU A 249 -6.34 -1.26 0.14
N LEU A 250 -6.68 -1.86 -1.00
CA LEU A 250 -6.02 -1.61 -2.28
C LEU A 250 -6.11 -0.13 -2.68
N ASN A 251 -7.27 0.48 -2.52
CA ASN A 251 -7.46 1.90 -2.83
C ASN A 251 -6.66 2.81 -1.89
N HIS A 252 -6.54 2.46 -0.62
CA HIS A 252 -5.82 3.28 0.35
C HIS A 252 -4.31 3.06 0.27
N LEU A 253 -3.84 1.82 0.29
CA LEU A 253 -2.43 1.48 0.34
C LEU A 253 -1.76 1.59 -1.03
N GLY A 254 -2.45 1.15 -2.11
CA GLY A 254 -1.92 1.13 -3.47
C GLY A 254 -1.83 2.50 -4.13
N SER A 255 -2.80 3.38 -3.88
CA SER A 255 -2.91 4.64 -4.63
C SER A 255 -1.76 5.63 -4.42
N ALA A 256 -1.08 5.59 -3.27
CA ALA A 256 0.08 6.47 -3.03
C ALA A 256 1.39 5.87 -3.51
N ALA A 257 1.54 4.55 -3.37
CA ALA A 257 2.73 3.87 -3.88
C ALA A 257 2.85 4.11 -5.38
N ASN A 258 1.76 3.88 -6.12
CA ASN A 258 1.76 4.11 -7.57
C ASN A 258 1.93 5.58 -7.95
N LEU A 259 1.45 6.52 -7.14
CA LEU A 259 1.65 7.95 -7.40
C LEU A 259 3.12 8.36 -7.14
N GLU A 260 3.72 7.92 -6.05
CA GLU A 260 5.13 8.19 -5.72
C GLU A 260 6.08 7.52 -6.72
N ILE A 261 5.84 6.25 -7.03
CA ILE A 261 6.55 5.53 -8.10
C ILE A 261 6.37 6.24 -9.43
N GLY A 262 5.15 6.69 -9.72
CA GLY A 262 4.80 7.42 -10.93
C GLY A 262 5.58 8.74 -11.04
N PHE A 263 5.64 9.54 -10.00
CA PHE A 263 6.46 10.76 -10.01
C PHE A 263 7.94 10.45 -10.19
N ARG A 264 8.48 9.45 -9.52
CA ARG A 264 9.87 9.02 -9.68
C ARG A 264 10.14 8.55 -11.11
N SER A 265 9.30 7.70 -11.67
CA SER A 265 9.42 7.20 -13.04
C SER A 265 9.30 8.34 -14.06
N ARG A 266 8.36 9.28 -13.85
CA ARG A 266 8.15 10.44 -14.69
C ARG A 266 9.36 11.39 -14.67
N ARG A 267 9.98 11.60 -13.50
CA ARG A 267 11.21 12.40 -13.35
C ARG A 267 12.39 11.77 -14.08
N VAL A 268 12.57 10.47 -13.93
CA VAL A 268 13.62 9.75 -14.68
C VAL A 268 13.41 9.87 -16.19
N ALA A 269 12.17 9.81 -16.66
CA ALA A 269 11.86 9.86 -18.10
C ALA A 269 11.92 11.30 -18.65
N LEU A 270 11.25 12.24 -18.02
CA LEU A 270 11.05 13.59 -18.57
C LEU A 270 12.02 14.64 -18.00
N GLY A 271 12.70 14.31 -16.89
CA GLY A 271 13.59 15.23 -16.15
C GLY A 271 12.86 16.07 -15.11
N ASP A 272 13.57 16.41 -14.03
CA ASP A 272 13.03 17.16 -12.91
C ASP A 272 12.42 18.51 -13.30
N PRO A 273 13.07 19.38 -14.12
CA PRO A 273 12.52 20.67 -14.46
C PRO A 273 11.16 20.62 -15.16
N HIS A 274 10.96 19.63 -16.05
CA HIS A 274 9.68 19.44 -16.75
C HIS A 274 8.60 18.98 -15.77
N VAL A 275 8.92 18.03 -14.90
CA VAL A 275 7.96 17.49 -13.93
C VAL A 275 7.59 18.54 -12.89
N ASP A 276 8.56 19.31 -12.38
CA ASP A 276 8.31 20.40 -11.42
C ASP A 276 7.40 21.49 -12.01
N LYS A 277 7.63 21.88 -13.26
CA LYS A 277 6.76 22.82 -13.98
C LYS A 277 5.35 22.27 -14.10
N THR A 278 5.21 20.97 -14.43
CA THR A 278 3.89 20.34 -14.53
C THR A 278 3.18 20.27 -13.19
N ILE A 279 3.89 19.92 -12.10
CA ILE A 279 3.33 19.87 -10.74
C ILE A 279 2.85 21.26 -10.31
N ALA A 280 3.65 22.29 -10.55
CA ALA A 280 3.30 23.70 -10.22
C ALA A 280 2.05 24.18 -10.98
N ALA A 281 1.77 23.64 -12.16
CA ALA A 281 0.61 23.96 -12.97
C ALA A 281 -0.67 23.17 -12.59
N ILE A 282 -0.62 22.26 -11.63
CA ILE A 282 -1.78 21.48 -11.18
C ILE A 282 -2.77 22.39 -10.45
N THR A 283 -4.00 22.44 -10.96
CA THR A 283 -5.13 23.13 -10.33
C THR A 283 -6.11 22.11 -9.74
N PRO A 284 -7.07 22.52 -8.90
CA PRO A 284 -8.13 21.62 -8.45
C PRO A 284 -8.88 20.94 -9.59
N PHE A 285 -9.07 21.64 -10.72
CA PHE A 285 -9.70 21.09 -11.92
C PHE A 285 -8.88 19.99 -12.60
N THR A 286 -7.57 20.15 -12.69
CA THR A 286 -6.69 19.20 -13.41
C THR A 286 -6.13 18.09 -12.51
N ARG A 287 -6.22 18.22 -11.19
CA ARG A 287 -5.58 17.33 -10.20
C ARG A 287 -5.96 15.86 -10.40
N SER A 288 -7.26 15.56 -10.51
CA SER A 288 -7.72 14.17 -10.64
C SER A 288 -7.15 13.48 -11.88
N PHE A 289 -7.08 14.19 -13.00
CA PHE A 289 -6.49 13.67 -14.24
C PHE A 289 -4.97 13.53 -14.14
N GLN A 290 -4.28 14.50 -13.54
CA GLN A 290 -2.83 14.42 -13.35
C GLN A 290 -2.43 13.29 -12.39
N ASP A 291 -3.20 13.05 -11.34
CA ASP A 291 -3.00 11.94 -10.43
C ASP A 291 -3.27 10.60 -11.12
N PHE A 292 -4.32 10.49 -11.95
CA PHE A 292 -4.60 9.32 -12.76
C PHE A 292 -3.44 9.04 -13.74
N LEU A 293 -3.04 10.03 -14.53
CA LEU A 293 -1.93 9.93 -15.47
C LEU A 293 -0.64 9.48 -14.76
N THR A 294 -0.31 10.11 -13.64
CA THR A 294 0.93 9.81 -12.92
C THR A 294 0.91 8.42 -12.32
N ARG A 295 -0.21 7.99 -11.73
CA ARG A 295 -0.35 6.65 -11.16
C ARG A 295 -0.33 5.57 -12.22
N TYR A 296 -1.19 5.69 -13.23
CA TYR A 296 -1.40 4.63 -14.20
C TYR A 296 -0.29 4.57 -15.25
N CYS A 297 -0.04 5.68 -15.96
CA CYS A 297 0.97 5.66 -17.02
C CYS A 297 2.38 5.50 -16.45
N TRP A 298 2.76 6.37 -15.51
CA TRP A 298 4.13 6.43 -15.00
C TRP A 298 4.40 5.46 -13.86
N GLY A 299 3.42 5.22 -12.98
CA GLY A 299 3.56 4.33 -11.83
C GLY A 299 3.34 2.86 -12.15
N GLU A 300 2.56 2.55 -13.18
CA GLU A 300 2.24 1.18 -13.55
C GLU A 300 2.80 0.79 -14.91
N VAL A 301 2.39 1.46 -16.00
CA VAL A 301 2.76 1.03 -17.36
C VAL A 301 4.26 1.21 -17.62
N TRP A 302 4.83 2.37 -17.27
CA TRP A 302 6.25 2.67 -17.52
C TRP A 302 7.23 1.90 -16.62
N THR A 303 6.73 1.26 -15.57
CA THR A 303 7.52 0.44 -14.64
C THR A 303 7.45 -1.06 -14.93
N ARG A 304 6.53 -1.51 -15.78
CA ARG A 304 6.40 -2.94 -16.16
C ARG A 304 7.65 -3.45 -16.87
N SER A 305 7.99 -4.72 -16.63
CA SER A 305 8.96 -5.46 -17.43
C SER A 305 8.42 -5.71 -18.86
N GLY A 306 9.28 -6.14 -19.78
CA GLY A 306 8.90 -6.52 -21.15
C GLY A 306 9.33 -5.53 -22.23
N LEU A 307 9.36 -4.21 -21.96
CA LEU A 307 9.97 -3.21 -22.86
C LEU A 307 10.98 -2.38 -22.08
N SER A 308 12.14 -2.16 -22.68
CA SER A 308 13.12 -1.20 -22.15
C SER A 308 12.59 0.23 -22.19
N ARG A 309 13.15 1.13 -21.41
CA ARG A 309 12.80 2.57 -21.46
C ARG A 309 13.05 3.15 -22.84
N ARG A 310 14.11 2.71 -23.52
CA ARG A 310 14.44 3.08 -24.89
C ARG A 310 13.32 2.69 -25.86
N ASP A 311 12.89 1.44 -25.80
CA ASP A 311 11.83 0.94 -26.68
C ASP A 311 10.48 1.61 -26.41
N ARG A 312 10.17 1.90 -25.14
CA ARG A 312 8.98 2.70 -24.77
C ARG A 312 9.03 4.11 -25.37
N SER A 313 10.20 4.78 -25.33
CA SER A 313 10.38 6.10 -25.93
C SER A 313 10.21 6.04 -27.44
N LEU A 314 10.80 5.04 -28.10
CA LEU A 314 10.64 4.82 -29.54
C LEU A 314 9.18 4.61 -29.94
N ALA A 315 8.47 3.72 -29.22
CA ALA A 315 7.06 3.45 -29.45
C ALA A 315 6.18 4.70 -29.22
N THR A 316 6.47 5.49 -28.16
CA THR A 316 5.73 6.71 -27.85
C THR A 316 5.94 7.76 -28.95
N ILE A 317 7.18 8.02 -29.36
CA ILE A 317 7.47 8.97 -30.45
C ILE A 317 6.77 8.51 -31.74
N SER A 318 6.83 7.22 -32.08
CA SER A 318 6.17 6.67 -33.26
C SER A 318 4.65 6.89 -33.22
N ALA A 319 4.02 6.68 -32.07
CA ALA A 319 2.60 6.92 -31.89
C ALA A 319 2.24 8.40 -32.04
N LEU A 320 3.03 9.32 -31.46
CA LEU A 320 2.81 10.77 -31.57
C LEU A 320 2.92 11.25 -33.02
N VAL A 321 3.89 10.74 -33.77
CA VAL A 321 4.02 11.03 -35.21
C VAL A 321 2.79 10.53 -35.95
N ALA A 322 2.39 9.29 -35.74
CA ALA A 322 1.22 8.71 -36.43
C ALA A 322 -0.09 9.46 -36.12
N LEU A 323 -0.22 9.97 -34.89
CA LEU A 323 -1.37 10.78 -34.46
C LEU A 323 -1.27 12.26 -34.94
N GLY A 324 -0.09 12.75 -35.30
CA GLY A 324 0.13 14.15 -35.68
C GLY A 324 0.21 15.11 -34.50
N VAL A 325 0.65 14.62 -33.33
CA VAL A 325 0.74 15.40 -32.07
C VAL A 325 2.13 16.03 -31.95
N GLU A 326 2.43 17.00 -32.83
CA GLU A 326 3.76 17.60 -32.97
C GLU A 326 4.24 18.33 -31.70
N HIS A 327 3.34 18.94 -30.92
CA HIS A 327 3.67 19.72 -29.73
C HIS A 327 4.24 18.87 -28.59
N GLU A 328 4.02 17.55 -28.59
CA GLU A 328 4.58 16.61 -27.61
C GLU A 328 5.95 16.04 -28.05
N ILE A 329 6.32 16.16 -29.31
CA ILE A 329 7.59 15.63 -29.83
C ILE A 329 8.81 16.14 -29.06
N PRO A 330 8.95 17.44 -28.74
CA PRO A 330 10.13 17.96 -28.02
C PRO A 330 10.37 17.26 -26.67
N VAL A 331 9.32 17.03 -25.91
CA VAL A 331 9.42 16.39 -24.58
C VAL A 331 9.88 14.94 -24.74
N HIS A 332 9.31 14.21 -25.70
CA HIS A 332 9.62 12.81 -25.92
C HIS A 332 10.95 12.57 -26.66
N VAL A 333 11.42 13.50 -27.44
CA VAL A 333 12.81 13.50 -28.00
C VAL A 333 13.82 13.60 -26.85
N ARG A 334 13.66 14.57 -25.94
CA ARG A 334 14.52 14.70 -24.76
C ARG A 334 14.50 13.45 -23.88
N ALA A 335 13.31 12.86 -23.68
CA ALA A 335 13.16 11.58 -22.96
C ALA A 335 13.88 10.43 -23.70
N GLY A 336 13.73 10.35 -25.01
CA GLY A 336 14.38 9.33 -25.84
C GLY A 336 15.91 9.38 -25.73
N LEU A 337 16.49 10.57 -25.78
CA LEU A 337 17.94 10.76 -25.60
C LEU A 337 18.40 10.31 -24.20
N ARG A 338 17.66 10.64 -23.14
CA ARG A 338 17.96 10.14 -21.77
C ARG A 338 17.86 8.62 -21.67
N HIS A 339 17.03 7.99 -22.46
CA HIS A 339 16.82 6.55 -22.46
C HIS A 339 17.72 5.81 -23.46
N GLY A 340 18.66 6.52 -24.14
CA GLY A 340 19.67 5.93 -25.00
C GLY A 340 19.34 5.89 -26.47
N LEU A 341 18.33 6.64 -26.95
CA LEU A 341 18.19 6.93 -28.38
C LEU A 341 19.33 7.87 -28.80
N LYS A 342 19.89 7.61 -29.97
CA LYS A 342 20.95 8.43 -30.56
C LYS A 342 20.36 9.45 -31.53
N ILE A 343 21.04 10.58 -31.70
CA ILE A 343 20.56 11.65 -32.57
C ILE A 343 20.39 11.15 -34.01
N GLU A 344 21.31 10.30 -34.47
CA GLU A 344 21.32 9.74 -35.81
C GLU A 344 20.15 8.78 -36.09
N GLU A 345 19.51 8.28 -35.04
CA GLU A 345 18.36 7.38 -35.18
C GLU A 345 17.06 8.11 -35.51
N PHE A 346 16.93 9.40 -35.19
CA PHE A 346 15.69 10.15 -35.43
C PHE A 346 15.37 10.31 -36.92
N PRO A 347 16.31 10.71 -37.83
CA PRO A 347 16.02 10.77 -39.24
C PRO A 347 15.55 9.42 -39.80
N ALA A 348 16.26 8.33 -39.47
CA ALA A 348 15.89 7.00 -39.94
C ALA A 348 14.52 6.54 -39.40
N LEU A 349 14.18 6.89 -38.15
CA LEU A 349 12.86 6.65 -37.57
C LEU A 349 11.78 7.39 -38.39
N TYR A 350 11.98 8.66 -38.72
CA TYR A 350 10.98 9.46 -39.43
C TYR A 350 10.87 9.04 -40.89
N GLU A 351 11.93 8.63 -41.54
CA GLU A 351 11.90 7.99 -42.86
C GLU A 351 11.01 6.74 -42.85
N GLN A 352 11.21 5.86 -41.87
CA GLN A 352 10.38 4.67 -41.69
C GLN A 352 8.91 5.05 -41.45
N LEU A 353 8.64 6.01 -40.57
CA LEU A 353 7.29 6.45 -40.22
C LEU A 353 6.58 7.16 -41.37
N ALA A 354 7.31 7.79 -42.27
CA ALA A 354 6.73 8.44 -43.47
C ALA A 354 5.96 7.45 -44.34
N LEU A 355 6.39 6.19 -44.39
CA LEU A 355 5.73 5.12 -45.15
C LEU A 355 4.38 4.70 -44.53
N TYR A 356 4.23 4.79 -43.21
CA TYR A 356 3.06 4.31 -42.49
C TYR A 356 2.14 5.42 -41.98
N ALA A 357 2.69 6.58 -41.61
CA ALA A 357 1.96 7.72 -41.07
C ALA A 357 1.76 8.87 -42.07
N GLY A 358 2.48 8.84 -43.21
CA GLY A 358 2.49 9.85 -44.25
C GLY A 358 3.58 10.90 -44.11
N LEU A 359 4.12 11.35 -45.23
CA LEU A 359 5.21 12.32 -45.32
C LEU A 359 5.00 13.62 -44.54
N PRO A 360 3.81 14.29 -44.58
CA PRO A 360 3.63 15.54 -43.85
C PRO A 360 3.83 15.42 -42.35
N LYS A 361 3.33 14.33 -41.73
CA LYS A 361 3.45 14.10 -40.28
C LYS A 361 4.89 13.78 -39.88
N ALA A 362 5.57 12.93 -40.66
CA ALA A 362 6.97 12.60 -40.42
C ALA A 362 7.88 13.83 -40.60
N PHE A 363 7.62 14.67 -41.58
CA PHE A 363 8.37 15.90 -41.81
C PHE A 363 8.14 16.95 -40.70
N GLY A 364 6.90 17.11 -40.22
CA GLY A 364 6.60 17.94 -39.05
C GLY A 364 7.35 17.50 -37.81
N ALA A 365 7.37 16.20 -37.53
CA ALA A 365 8.12 15.62 -36.39
C ALA A 365 9.63 15.79 -36.55
N LEU A 366 10.19 15.61 -37.74
CA LEU A 366 11.62 15.86 -38.03
C LEU A 366 11.99 17.30 -37.74
N ASN A 367 11.19 18.27 -38.21
CA ASN A 367 11.43 19.69 -37.97
C ASN A 367 11.31 20.05 -36.47
N ALA A 368 10.32 19.50 -35.77
CA ALA A 368 10.17 19.68 -34.31
C ALA A 368 11.38 19.12 -33.56
N THR A 369 11.86 17.94 -33.94
CA THR A 369 13.07 17.32 -33.40
C THR A 369 14.31 18.14 -33.65
N GLN A 370 14.51 18.60 -34.87
CA GLN A 370 15.67 19.42 -35.22
C GLN A 370 15.71 20.73 -34.43
N ARG A 371 14.58 21.42 -34.27
CA ARG A 371 14.47 22.62 -33.42
C ARG A 371 14.84 22.30 -31.97
N THR A 372 14.31 21.21 -31.42
CA THR A 372 14.62 20.77 -30.05
C THR A 372 16.10 20.49 -29.86
N LEU A 373 16.74 19.80 -30.79
CA LEU A 373 18.16 19.48 -30.74
C LEU A 373 19.06 20.72 -30.86
N ILE A 374 18.62 21.73 -31.63
CA ILE A 374 19.31 23.03 -31.69
C ILE A 374 19.15 23.80 -30.39
N GLU A 375 17.94 23.89 -29.85
CA GLU A 375 17.65 24.55 -28.56
C GLU A 375 18.46 23.95 -27.41
N ASP A 376 18.63 22.64 -27.41
CA ASP A 376 19.38 21.91 -26.39
C ASP A 376 20.91 21.85 -26.66
N GLY A 377 21.38 22.49 -27.75
CA GLY A 377 22.81 22.58 -28.09
C GLY A 377 23.43 21.30 -28.68
N HIS A 378 22.60 20.33 -29.06
CA HIS A 378 23.03 19.09 -29.71
C HIS A 378 23.32 19.24 -31.20
N LEU A 379 22.70 20.21 -31.85
CA LEU A 379 22.94 20.56 -33.24
C LEU A 379 23.25 22.07 -33.38
N LYS A 380 24.07 22.43 -34.36
CA LYS A 380 24.30 23.84 -34.70
C LYS A 380 23.14 24.37 -35.55
N ALA A 381 22.67 25.56 -35.25
CA ALA A 381 21.77 26.27 -36.15
C ALA A 381 22.47 26.45 -37.51
N ASN A 382 21.81 26.06 -38.60
CA ASN A 382 22.30 26.44 -39.91
C ASN A 382 22.22 27.97 -40.00
N VAL A 383 23.37 28.64 -39.89
CA VAL A 383 23.52 30.03 -40.29
C VAL A 383 23.35 30.02 -41.81
N GLY A 384 22.17 30.40 -42.24
CA GLY A 384 21.85 30.45 -43.68
C GLY A 384 22.96 31.25 -44.38
N ASN A 385 23.44 30.69 -45.47
CA ASN A 385 24.38 31.33 -46.38
C ASN A 385 23.67 32.54 -47.03
N GLN A 386 23.68 33.69 -46.30
CA GLN A 386 23.35 34.97 -46.93
C GLN A 386 24.62 35.44 -47.66
N GLY A 387 24.71 35.08 -48.92
CA GLY A 387 25.76 35.62 -49.76
C GLY A 387 26.24 34.72 -50.85
N ALA A 388 25.38 34.48 -51.87
CA ALA A 388 25.82 34.29 -53.26
C ALA A 388 24.63 34.59 -54.15
N ASN A 389 24.50 35.83 -54.53
CA ASN A 389 23.79 36.20 -55.74
C ASN A 389 24.85 36.34 -56.83
N PRO A 390 24.73 35.71 -58.02
CA PRO A 390 25.48 36.08 -59.18
C PRO A 390 24.85 37.28 -59.91
#